data_148eeeb46a1c453aea2073adc2320a7a
#
_entry.id   148eeeb46a1c453aea2073adc2320a7a
#
_cell.length_a   1.000
_cell.length_b   1.000
_cell.length_c   1.000
_cell.angle_alpha   90.00
_cell.angle_beta   90.00
_cell.angle_gamma   90.00
#
_symmetry.space_group_name_H-M   'P 1'
#
loop_
_entity.id
_entity.type
_entity.pdbx_description
1 polymer ?
#
loop_
_entity_poly.entity_id
_entity_poly.type
_entity_poly.pdbx_seq_one_letter_code
_entity_poly.pdbx_strand_id
1 'polypeptide(L)'
;MFALAAEAANLSMGNLGMGLGALGIMIGAGIGIAGAARGIGNIGGSAVEAIARQPEAKGSIGTNMIIAAALIEGFTFFALVIGLMLTLKLA
;
A
#
# COMPACT_ATOMS: atom_id res chain seq x y z
N MET A 1 -16.54 6.17 -42.57
CA MET A 1 -16.34 7.36 -41.72
C MET A 1 -16.91 7.14 -40.30
N PHE A 2 -18.17 6.75 -40.15
CA PHE A 2 -18.75 6.49 -38.83
C PHE A 2 -18.06 5.36 -38.07
N ALA A 3 -17.65 4.29 -38.77
CA ALA A 3 -16.95 3.19 -38.15
C ALA A 3 -15.60 3.62 -37.57
N LEU A 4 -14.87 4.46 -38.29
CA LEU A 4 -13.57 4.98 -37.82
C LEU A 4 -13.77 5.91 -36.62
N ALA A 5 -14.81 6.73 -36.62
CA ALA A 5 -15.12 7.62 -35.50
C ALA A 5 -15.52 6.82 -34.26
N ALA A 6 -16.32 5.76 -34.42
CA ALA A 6 -16.70 4.88 -33.34
C ALA A 6 -15.48 4.13 -32.76
N GLU A 7 -14.58 3.64 -33.63
CA GLU A 7 -13.36 2.98 -33.21
C GLU A 7 -12.45 3.94 -32.44
N ALA A 8 -12.26 5.16 -32.93
CA ALA A 8 -11.49 6.19 -32.24
C ALA A 8 -12.08 6.53 -30.87
N ALA A 9 -13.41 6.62 -30.79
CA ALA A 9 -14.08 6.87 -29.51
C ALA A 9 -13.87 5.72 -28.52
N ASN A 10 -13.95 4.48 -28.98
CA ASN A 10 -13.69 3.28 -28.16
C ASN A 10 -12.26 3.24 -27.65
N LEU A 11 -11.28 3.55 -28.48
CA LEU A 11 -9.87 3.62 -28.08
C LEU A 11 -9.65 4.73 -27.04
N SER A 12 -10.29 5.89 -27.23
CA SER A 12 -10.20 7.00 -26.30
C SER A 12 -10.80 6.63 -24.94
N MET A 13 -11.96 5.97 -24.92
CA MET A 13 -12.61 5.51 -23.69
C MET A 13 -11.78 4.42 -23.02
N GLY A 14 -11.17 3.51 -23.78
CA GLY A 14 -10.28 2.49 -23.24
C GLY A 14 -9.07 3.10 -22.56
N ASN A 15 -8.45 4.10 -23.18
CA ASN A 15 -7.30 4.81 -22.63
C ASN A 15 -7.67 5.58 -21.35
N LEU A 16 -8.84 6.19 -21.32
CA LEU A 16 -9.35 6.86 -20.13
C LEU A 16 -9.59 5.87 -19.00
N GLY A 17 -10.19 4.72 -19.30
CA GLY A 17 -10.40 3.66 -18.31
C GLY A 17 -9.10 3.14 -17.71
N MET A 18 -8.08 2.91 -18.55
CA MET A 18 -6.77 2.51 -18.09
C MET A 18 -6.13 3.58 -17.20
N GLY A 19 -6.22 4.84 -17.58
CA GLY A 19 -5.70 5.96 -16.81
C GLY A 19 -6.37 6.08 -15.45
N LEU A 20 -7.69 5.99 -15.40
CA LEU A 20 -8.45 6.03 -14.14
C LEU A 20 -8.14 4.82 -13.26
N GLY A 21 -8.00 3.64 -13.85
CA GLY A 21 -7.61 2.43 -13.14
C GLY A 21 -6.22 2.57 -12.52
N ALA A 22 -5.25 3.04 -13.28
CA ALA A 22 -3.89 3.27 -12.80
C ALA A 22 -3.86 4.30 -11.67
N LEU A 23 -4.61 5.40 -11.84
CA LEU A 23 -4.72 6.43 -10.80
C LEU A 23 -5.32 5.85 -9.51
N GLY A 24 -6.39 5.07 -9.62
CA GLY A 24 -7.02 4.42 -8.47
C GLY A 24 -6.08 3.48 -7.74
N ILE A 25 -5.32 2.66 -8.48
CA ILE A 25 -4.34 1.74 -7.91
C ILE A 25 -3.24 2.52 -7.17
N MET A 26 -2.72 3.57 -7.78
CA MET A 26 -1.63 4.35 -7.17
C MET A 26 -2.09 5.13 -5.94
N ILE A 27 -3.30 5.70 -5.97
CA ILE A 27 -3.87 6.38 -4.81
C ILE A 27 -4.13 5.36 -3.69
N GLY A 28 -4.72 4.23 -4.01
CA GLY A 28 -4.97 3.16 -3.05
C GLY A 28 -3.68 2.65 -2.41
N ALA A 29 -2.65 2.41 -3.23
CA ALA A 29 -1.34 2.00 -2.75
C ALA A 29 -0.73 3.06 -1.83
N GLY A 30 -0.82 4.33 -2.21
CA GLY A 30 -0.30 5.45 -1.40
C GLY A 30 -0.98 5.55 -0.04
N ILE A 31 -2.30 5.40 0.00
CA ILE A 31 -3.06 5.40 1.25
C ILE A 31 -2.66 4.20 2.12
N GLY A 32 -2.54 3.02 1.52
CA GLY A 32 -2.11 1.82 2.22
C GLY A 32 -0.72 1.96 2.82
N ILE A 33 0.23 2.49 2.05
CA ILE A 33 1.60 2.74 2.52
C ILE A 33 1.61 3.78 3.65
N ALA A 34 0.86 4.87 3.50
CA ALA A 34 0.77 5.90 4.54
C ALA A 34 0.20 5.34 5.85
N GLY A 35 -0.85 4.52 5.75
CA GLY A 35 -1.43 3.86 6.92
C GLY A 35 -0.46 2.91 7.59
N ALA A 36 0.22 2.08 6.81
CA ALA A 36 1.22 1.14 7.32
C ALA A 36 2.39 1.86 7.98
N ALA A 37 2.91 2.91 7.34
CA ALA A 37 4.00 3.70 7.88
C ALA A 37 3.62 4.35 9.21
N ARG A 38 2.40 4.87 9.30
CA ARG A 38 1.90 5.45 10.54
C ARG A 38 1.74 4.40 11.63
N GLY A 39 1.22 3.23 11.29
CA GLY A 39 1.07 2.11 12.23
C GLY A 39 2.42 1.65 12.77
N ILE A 40 3.39 1.43 11.90
CA ILE A 40 4.75 1.03 12.29
C ILE A 40 5.41 2.12 13.12
N GLY A 41 5.26 3.39 12.73
CA GLY A 41 5.78 4.52 13.48
C GLY A 41 5.23 4.60 14.90
N ASN A 42 3.92 4.38 15.07
CA ASN A 42 3.30 4.36 16.39
C ASN A 42 3.83 3.19 17.24
N ILE A 43 3.95 2.00 16.67
CA ILE A 43 4.49 0.83 17.36
C ILE A 43 5.94 1.09 17.76
N GLY A 44 6.76 1.57 16.84
CA GLY A 44 8.18 1.85 17.08
C GLY A 44 8.38 2.92 18.12
N GLY A 45 7.66 4.03 18.01
CA GLY A 45 7.73 5.14 18.97
C GLY A 45 7.32 4.70 20.37
N SER A 46 6.20 3.99 20.49
CA SER A 46 5.72 3.47 21.78
C SER A 46 6.71 2.48 22.39
N ALA A 47 7.30 1.60 21.58
CA ALA A 47 8.27 0.62 22.04
C ALA A 47 9.54 1.30 22.56
N VAL A 48 10.06 2.28 21.84
CA VAL A 48 11.26 3.02 22.26
C VAL A 48 11.01 3.76 23.58
N GLU A 49 9.87 4.41 23.71
CA GLU A 49 9.49 5.08 24.97
C GLU A 49 9.36 4.09 26.13
N ALA A 50 8.77 2.92 25.88
CA ALA A 50 8.64 1.89 26.90
C ALA A 50 10.00 1.35 27.33
N ILE A 51 10.92 1.13 26.40
CA ILE A 51 12.29 0.69 26.69
C ILE A 51 13.02 1.74 27.53
N ALA A 52 12.82 3.02 27.21
CA ALA A 52 13.43 4.10 27.97
C ALA A 52 12.97 4.10 29.44
N ARG A 53 11.71 3.73 29.70
CA ARG A 53 11.17 3.63 31.05
C ARG A 53 11.52 2.32 31.75
N GLN A 54 11.67 1.24 30.99
CA GLN A 54 11.93 -0.12 31.49
C GLN A 54 13.04 -0.78 30.68
N PRO A 55 14.30 -0.35 30.86
CA PRO A 55 15.42 -0.89 30.06
C PRO A 55 15.59 -2.41 30.20
N GLU A 56 15.19 -2.97 31.34
CA GLU A 56 15.26 -4.42 31.59
C GLU A 56 14.30 -5.23 30.70
N ALA A 57 13.26 -4.57 30.16
CA ALA A 57 12.27 -5.21 29.31
C ALA A 57 12.56 -5.05 27.83
N LYS A 58 13.71 -4.51 27.44
CA LYS A 58 14.03 -4.19 26.05
C LYS A 58 13.90 -5.39 25.10
N GLY A 59 14.27 -6.58 25.54
CA GLY A 59 14.17 -7.80 24.73
C GLY A 59 12.73 -8.16 24.40
N SER A 60 11.86 -8.17 25.40
CA SER A 60 10.44 -8.48 25.24
C SER A 60 9.72 -7.43 24.40
N ILE A 61 9.96 -6.15 24.70
CA ILE A 61 9.34 -5.03 23.98
C ILE A 61 9.80 -5.02 22.53
N GLY A 62 11.10 -5.21 22.29
CA GLY A 62 11.66 -5.24 20.93
C GLY A 62 11.11 -6.40 20.10
N THR A 63 10.98 -7.58 20.69
CA THR A 63 10.41 -8.75 20.02
C THR A 63 8.95 -8.50 19.61
N ASN A 64 8.13 -8.00 20.54
CA ASN A 64 6.73 -7.71 20.25
C ASN A 64 6.59 -6.61 19.21
N MET A 65 7.46 -5.60 19.23
CA MET A 65 7.51 -4.53 18.25
C MET A 65 7.77 -5.09 16.84
N ILE A 66 8.78 -5.95 16.71
CA ILE A 66 9.16 -6.54 15.41
C ILE A 66 8.02 -7.41 14.87
N ILE A 67 7.39 -8.22 15.71
CA ILE A 67 6.26 -9.07 15.30
C ILE A 67 5.09 -8.20 14.81
N ALA A 68 4.73 -7.17 15.57
CA ALA A 68 3.64 -6.30 15.19
C ALA A 68 3.95 -5.54 13.88
N ALA A 69 5.16 -5.02 13.74
CA ALA A 69 5.59 -4.34 12.53
C ALA A 69 5.60 -5.28 11.33
N ALA A 70 6.06 -6.51 11.51
CA ALA A 70 6.09 -7.51 10.44
C ALA A 70 4.69 -7.88 9.95
N LEU A 71 3.70 -7.93 10.85
CA LEU A 71 2.30 -8.18 10.47
C LEU A 71 1.76 -7.03 9.60
N ILE A 72 2.05 -5.80 9.96
CA ILE A 72 1.65 -4.63 9.16
C ILE A 72 2.34 -4.65 7.79
N GLU A 73 3.63 -4.94 7.75
CA GLU A 73 4.36 -5.06 6.48
C GLU A 73 3.80 -6.17 5.60
N GLY A 74 3.44 -7.30 6.19
CA GLY A 74 2.84 -8.42 5.45
C GLY A 74 1.53 -8.03 4.78
N PHE A 75 0.63 -7.37 5.49
CA PHE A 75 -0.62 -6.88 4.91
C PHE A 75 -0.37 -5.84 3.82
N THR A 76 0.55 -4.92 4.07
CA THR A 76 0.88 -3.87 3.11
C THR A 76 1.48 -4.46 1.84
N PHE A 77 2.42 -5.39 1.99
CA PHE A 77 3.04 -6.07 0.86
C PHE A 77 2.00 -6.83 0.04
N PHE A 78 1.09 -7.55 0.69
CA PHE A 78 0.02 -8.28 0.02
C PHE A 78 -0.88 -7.34 -0.79
N ALA A 79 -1.24 -6.20 -0.21
CA ALA A 79 -2.05 -5.19 -0.90
C ALA A 79 -1.32 -4.62 -2.12
N LEU A 80 -0.01 -4.38 -2.00
CA LEU A 80 0.81 -3.90 -3.12
C LEU A 80 0.94 -4.94 -4.23
N VAL A 81 1.03 -6.22 -3.88
CA VAL A 81 1.05 -7.31 -4.86
C VAL A 81 -0.27 -7.35 -5.63
N ILE A 82 -1.41 -7.19 -4.95
CA ILE A 82 -2.71 -7.11 -5.62
C ILE A 82 -2.74 -5.92 -6.57
N GLY A 83 -2.24 -4.76 -6.14
CA GLY A 83 -2.13 -3.58 -6.99
C GLY A 83 -1.27 -3.83 -8.23
N LEU A 84 -0.14 -4.50 -8.06
CA LEU A 84 0.74 -4.89 -9.16
C LEU A 84 0.01 -5.79 -10.15
N MET A 85 -0.69 -6.82 -9.65
CA MET A 85 -1.45 -7.74 -10.50
C MET A 85 -2.51 -7.00 -11.31
N LEU A 86 -3.22 -6.05 -10.68
CA LEU A 86 -4.21 -5.23 -11.37
C LEU A 86 -3.56 -4.34 -12.43
N THR A 87 -2.40 -3.76 -12.13
CA THR A 87 -1.64 -2.95 -13.10
C THR A 87 -1.25 -3.76 -14.32
N LEU A 88 -0.74 -4.97 -14.12
CA LEU A 88 -0.38 -5.87 -15.22
C LEU A 88 -1.59 -6.27 -16.05
N LYS A 89 -2.76 -6.41 -15.43
CA LYS A 89 -3.99 -6.72 -16.12
C LYS A 89 -4.52 -5.55 -16.95
N LEU A 90 -4.29 -4.32 -16.51
CA LEU A 90 -4.67 -3.12 -17.25
C LEU A 90 -3.76 -2.86 -18.46
N ALA A 91 -2.51 -3.27 -18.37
CA ALA A 91 -1.56 -3.14 -19.46
C ALA A 91 -1.78 -4.22 -20.51
#